data_2f3f53986d6b5756ce3ad600691a84fe
#
_entry.id   2f3f53986d6b5756ce3ad600691a84fe
#
_cell.length_a   1.000
_cell.length_b   1.000
_cell.length_c   1.000
_cell.angle_alpha   90.00
_cell.angle_beta   90.00
_cell.angle_gamma   90.00
#
_symmetry.space_group_name_H-M   'P 1'
#
loop_
_entity.id
_entity.type
_entity.pdbx_description
1 polymer ?
#
loop_
_entity_poly.entity_id
_entity_poly.type
_entity_poly.pdbx_seq_one_letter_code
_entity_poly.pdbx_strand_id
1 'polypeptide(L)'
;MKKIVFVFFLLAASAVAGRAQESRQDISLSGIGIVEPFVASSTDVQVHSNYALGGLVSYRFMLTPNSALEANYGMTYQNTMRFIVGNTNIVKVLTRTEEISGAYVRSFTYRKFNPFLEAGPAGLIFLPIRNSGTTSIDVKQQTTVAFMYGGGVAYEISPSFDIRAEYRGFYSKVPNFGQGSGANAVNLTTSKWYNIYEPTIGVAYHF
;
A
#
# COMPACT_ATOMS: atom_id res chain seq x y z
N MET A 1 -15.88 -22.96 2.77
CA MET A 1 -14.51 -23.24 3.22
C MET A 1 -13.82 -24.33 2.38
N LYS A 2 -14.43 -25.51 2.08
CA LYS A 2 -13.79 -26.58 1.30
C LYS A 2 -13.39 -26.14 -0.13
N LYS A 3 -14.15 -25.28 -0.79
CA LYS A 3 -13.84 -24.79 -2.16
C LYS A 3 -12.63 -23.84 -2.20
N ILE A 4 -12.42 -23.04 -1.16
CA ILE A 4 -11.27 -22.13 -1.06
C ILE A 4 -9.97 -22.91 -0.84
N VAL A 5 -10.01 -23.97 -0.01
CA VAL A 5 -8.86 -24.85 0.22
C VAL A 5 -8.48 -25.60 -1.07
N PHE A 6 -9.47 -26.01 -1.89
CA PHE A 6 -9.21 -26.69 -3.16
C PHE A 6 -8.57 -25.77 -4.20
N VAL A 7 -8.97 -24.50 -4.26
CA VAL A 7 -8.34 -23.48 -5.13
C VAL A 7 -6.90 -23.20 -4.69
N PHE A 8 -6.64 -23.13 -3.38
CA PHE A 8 -5.28 -22.97 -2.85
C PHE A 8 -4.40 -24.20 -3.17
N PHE A 9 -4.96 -25.40 -3.12
CA PHE A 9 -4.23 -26.64 -3.44
C PHE A 9 -3.93 -26.74 -4.95
N LEU A 10 -4.84 -26.30 -5.81
CA LEU A 10 -4.62 -26.24 -7.27
C LEU A 10 -3.57 -25.20 -7.65
N LEU A 11 -3.55 -24.02 -6.99
CA LEU A 11 -2.53 -23.01 -7.16
C LEU A 11 -1.15 -23.49 -6.67
N ALA A 12 -1.10 -24.20 -5.54
CA ALA A 12 0.14 -24.81 -5.03
C ALA A 12 0.64 -25.96 -5.92
N ALA A 13 -0.25 -26.76 -6.49
CA ALA A 13 0.12 -27.86 -7.39
C ALA A 13 0.63 -27.36 -8.75
N SER A 14 0.11 -26.26 -9.28
CA SER A 14 0.62 -25.64 -10.50
C SER A 14 2.00 -25.02 -10.33
N ALA A 15 2.35 -24.56 -9.13
CA ALA A 15 3.67 -24.02 -8.81
C ALA A 15 4.78 -25.10 -8.79
N VAL A 16 4.45 -26.37 -8.57
CA VAL A 16 5.43 -27.48 -8.54
C VAL A 16 5.76 -28.03 -9.93
N ALA A 17 4.87 -27.85 -10.91
CA ALA A 17 5.06 -28.37 -12.28
C ALA A 17 6.04 -27.56 -13.14
N GLY A 18 6.48 -26.38 -12.69
CA GLY A 18 7.29 -25.43 -13.46
C GLY A 18 8.82 -25.54 -13.32
N ARG A 19 9.37 -26.57 -12.68
CA ARG A 19 10.82 -26.66 -12.35
C ARG A 19 11.79 -26.83 -13.52
N ALA A 20 11.35 -26.69 -14.77
CA ALA A 20 12.20 -26.85 -15.96
C ALA A 20 12.41 -25.57 -16.78
N GLN A 21 11.85 -24.44 -16.38
CA GLN A 21 12.05 -23.15 -17.01
C GLN A 21 12.68 -22.17 -16.01
N GLU A 22 13.58 -21.29 -16.49
CA GLU A 22 14.10 -20.16 -15.71
C GLU A 22 12.94 -19.54 -14.92
N SER A 23 13.08 -19.41 -13.61
CA SER A 23 12.03 -18.94 -12.72
C SER A 23 11.60 -17.52 -13.14
N ARG A 24 10.45 -17.45 -13.82
CA ARG A 24 9.91 -16.19 -14.34
C ARG A 24 8.90 -15.53 -13.39
N GLN A 25 8.72 -16.12 -12.26
CA GLN A 25 7.69 -15.69 -11.31
C GLN A 25 8.27 -15.67 -9.91
N ASP A 26 7.87 -14.70 -9.14
CA ASP A 26 8.14 -14.69 -7.71
C ASP A 26 6.91 -14.22 -6.92
N ILE A 27 6.82 -14.68 -5.70
CA ILE A 27 5.87 -14.23 -4.71
C ILE A 27 6.64 -13.72 -3.50
N SER A 28 6.25 -12.57 -2.96
CA SER A 28 6.87 -12.04 -1.76
C SER A 28 5.85 -11.76 -0.65
N LEU A 29 6.34 -11.88 0.58
CA LEU A 29 5.63 -11.50 1.79
C LEU A 29 6.49 -10.50 2.55
N SER A 30 5.95 -9.32 2.80
CA SER A 30 6.67 -8.21 3.42
C SER A 30 5.90 -7.62 4.59
N GLY A 31 6.62 -7.15 5.60
CA GLY A 31 6.11 -6.22 6.58
C GLY A 31 6.20 -4.81 6.03
N ILE A 32 5.17 -4.00 6.25
CA ILE A 32 5.11 -2.61 5.79
C ILE A 32 4.86 -1.65 6.94
N GLY A 33 5.39 -0.43 6.78
CA GLY A 33 5.05 0.71 7.61
C GLY A 33 4.49 1.82 6.76
N ILE A 34 3.40 2.46 7.17
CA ILE A 34 2.89 3.66 6.50
C ILE A 34 3.27 4.90 7.30
N VAL A 35 3.78 5.89 6.58
CA VAL A 35 4.10 7.23 7.08
C VAL A 35 3.38 8.25 6.21
N GLU A 36 2.40 8.93 6.79
CA GLU A 36 1.67 9.99 6.11
C GLU A 36 2.13 11.36 6.64
N PRO A 37 2.58 12.28 5.78
CA PRO A 37 3.02 13.58 6.22
C PRO A 37 1.84 14.45 6.67
N PHE A 38 2.16 15.45 7.45
CA PHE A 38 1.22 16.52 7.81
C PHE A 38 0.74 17.25 6.55
N VAL A 39 -0.57 17.47 6.47
CA VAL A 39 -1.20 18.24 5.39
C VAL A 39 -2.03 19.38 5.99
N ALA A 40 -1.70 20.61 5.62
CA ALA A 40 -2.52 21.78 5.91
C ALA A 40 -3.23 22.26 4.64
N SER A 41 -4.53 22.52 4.75
CA SER A 41 -5.31 23.13 3.68
C SER A 41 -5.46 24.64 3.90
N SER A 42 -5.69 25.38 2.83
CA SER A 42 -6.06 26.79 2.87
C SER A 42 -7.46 27.03 3.47
N THR A 43 -8.23 25.99 3.71
CA THR A 43 -9.60 26.03 4.29
C THR A 43 -9.62 25.66 5.76
N ASP A 44 -8.58 25.99 6.53
CA ASP A 44 -8.44 25.72 7.96
C ASP A 44 -8.58 24.25 8.38
N VAL A 45 -8.36 23.30 7.43
CA VAL A 45 -8.33 21.87 7.71
C VAL A 45 -6.89 21.40 7.79
N GLN A 46 -6.50 20.85 8.94
CA GLN A 46 -5.20 20.24 9.15
C GLN A 46 -5.37 18.74 9.37
N VAL A 47 -4.53 17.93 8.71
CA VAL A 47 -4.55 16.48 8.82
C VAL A 47 -3.23 15.99 9.37
N HIS A 48 -3.30 15.32 10.53
CA HIS A 48 -2.17 14.64 11.15
C HIS A 48 -2.44 13.13 11.14
N SER A 49 -1.47 12.35 10.73
CA SER A 49 -1.55 10.89 10.73
C SER A 49 -0.47 10.29 11.62
N ASN A 50 -0.74 9.13 12.17
CA ASN A 50 0.24 8.34 12.93
C ASN A 50 0.86 7.29 12.01
N TYR A 51 1.93 6.64 12.51
CA TYR A 51 2.49 5.45 11.88
C TYR A 51 1.49 4.30 11.95
N ALA A 52 1.42 3.51 10.89
CA ALA A 52 0.70 2.26 10.87
C ALA A 52 1.60 1.14 10.38
N LEU A 53 1.43 -0.04 10.93
CA LEU A 53 2.13 -1.24 10.50
C LEU A 53 1.16 -2.19 9.81
N GLY A 54 1.68 -3.03 8.92
CA GLY A 54 0.86 -3.95 8.16
C GLY A 54 1.66 -5.04 7.46
N GLY A 55 1.00 -5.70 6.51
CA GLY A 55 1.56 -6.72 5.66
C GLY A 55 1.27 -6.46 4.19
N LEU A 56 2.15 -6.93 3.34
CA LEU A 56 2.09 -6.82 1.89
C LEU A 56 2.38 -8.19 1.27
N VAL A 57 1.57 -8.57 0.31
CA VAL A 57 1.82 -9.69 -0.59
C VAL A 57 2.02 -9.14 -1.99
N SER A 58 3.11 -9.53 -2.64
CA SER A 58 3.40 -9.14 -4.02
C SER A 58 3.61 -10.37 -4.89
N TYR A 59 3.14 -10.28 -6.12
CA TYR A 59 3.40 -11.27 -7.16
C TYR A 59 4.05 -10.57 -8.33
N ARG A 60 5.22 -11.05 -8.73
CA ARG A 60 6.02 -10.48 -9.82
C ARG A 60 6.15 -11.49 -10.96
N PHE A 61 5.87 -11.04 -12.18
CA PHE A 61 6.04 -11.77 -13.41
C PHE A 61 7.14 -11.13 -14.26
N MET A 62 8.23 -11.86 -14.49
CA MET A 62 9.37 -11.41 -15.27
C MET A 62 9.04 -11.41 -16.77
N LEU A 63 9.07 -10.24 -17.38
CA LEU A 63 8.93 -10.07 -18.83
C LEU A 63 10.28 -10.33 -19.54
N THR A 64 11.35 -9.86 -18.92
CA THR A 64 12.75 -10.04 -19.32
C THR A 64 13.61 -10.20 -18.07
N PRO A 65 14.89 -10.60 -18.18
CA PRO A 65 15.75 -10.69 -17.00
C PRO A 65 15.83 -9.42 -16.14
N ASN A 66 15.53 -8.26 -16.73
CA ASN A 66 15.64 -6.97 -16.05
C ASN A 66 14.31 -6.20 -15.96
N SER A 67 13.21 -6.78 -16.37
CA SER A 67 11.90 -6.09 -16.39
C SER A 67 10.80 -7.03 -15.97
N ALA A 68 9.90 -6.56 -15.12
CA ALA A 68 8.79 -7.34 -14.61
C ALA A 68 7.51 -6.51 -14.49
N LEU A 69 6.38 -7.19 -14.42
CA LEU A 69 5.12 -6.65 -13.91
C LEU A 69 4.90 -7.20 -12.52
N GLU A 70 4.46 -6.36 -11.63
CA GLU A 70 4.17 -6.70 -10.25
C GLU A 70 2.75 -6.32 -9.89
N ALA A 71 2.07 -7.20 -9.18
CA ALA A 71 0.76 -6.95 -8.57
C ALA A 71 0.90 -7.05 -7.06
N ASN A 72 0.37 -6.07 -6.35
CA ASN A 72 0.50 -5.94 -4.90
C ASN A 72 -0.85 -5.86 -4.22
N TYR A 73 -0.94 -6.48 -3.05
CA TYR A 73 -2.02 -6.30 -2.10
C TYR A 73 -1.44 -6.08 -0.71
N GLY A 74 -1.70 -4.90 -0.15
CA GLY A 74 -1.25 -4.49 1.17
C GLY A 74 -2.40 -4.17 2.10
N MET A 75 -2.19 -4.35 3.40
CA MET A 75 -3.16 -3.98 4.41
C MET A 75 -2.43 -3.49 5.67
N THR A 76 -2.82 -2.32 6.16
CA THR A 76 -2.31 -1.76 7.42
C THR A 76 -3.40 -1.65 8.45
N TYR A 77 -3.02 -1.75 9.72
CA TYR A 77 -3.92 -1.62 10.86
C TYR A 77 -3.66 -0.33 11.62
N GLN A 78 -4.75 0.23 12.16
CA GLN A 78 -4.71 1.28 13.18
C GLN A 78 -3.98 2.57 12.78
N ASN A 79 -4.16 3.01 11.54
CA ASN A 79 -3.80 4.38 11.17
C ASN A 79 -4.83 5.35 11.77
N THR A 80 -4.38 6.30 12.57
CA THR A 80 -5.25 7.34 13.13
C THR A 80 -5.06 8.64 12.38
N MET A 81 -6.05 9.01 11.58
CA MET A 81 -6.11 10.31 10.92
C MET A 81 -6.83 11.30 11.82
N ARG A 82 -6.14 12.38 12.19
CA ARG A 82 -6.69 13.48 13.02
C ARG A 82 -6.91 14.69 12.14
N PHE A 83 -8.17 15.06 11.99
CA PHE A 83 -8.58 16.29 11.31
C PHE A 83 -8.84 17.38 12.33
N ILE A 84 -8.23 18.55 12.14
CA ILE A 84 -8.48 19.76 12.91
C ILE A 84 -9.13 20.74 11.96
N VAL A 85 -10.39 21.10 12.24
CA VAL A 85 -11.17 22.03 11.42
C VAL A 85 -11.40 23.31 12.20
N GLY A 86 -10.81 24.40 11.74
CA GLY A 86 -10.72 25.63 12.53
C GLY A 86 -9.97 25.40 13.84
N ASN A 87 -10.19 26.22 14.84
CA ASN A 87 -9.48 26.10 16.12
C ASN A 87 -10.17 25.19 17.16
N THR A 88 -11.32 24.61 16.85
CA THR A 88 -12.18 23.97 17.87
C THR A 88 -12.66 22.57 17.55
N ASN A 89 -12.79 22.20 16.29
CA ASN A 89 -13.34 20.90 15.92
C ASN A 89 -12.23 19.89 15.64
N ILE A 90 -12.13 18.86 16.48
CA ILE A 90 -11.17 17.75 16.29
C ILE A 90 -11.95 16.48 15.97
N VAL A 91 -11.68 15.90 14.79
CA VAL A 91 -12.21 14.61 14.38
C VAL A 91 -11.05 13.64 14.26
N LYS A 92 -11.13 12.52 14.98
CA LYS A 92 -10.15 11.42 14.89
C LYS A 92 -10.83 10.23 14.26
N VAL A 93 -10.26 9.74 13.15
CA VAL A 93 -10.75 8.56 12.44
C VAL A 93 -9.68 7.49 12.54
N LEU A 94 -10.00 6.40 13.25
CA LEU A 94 -9.19 5.20 13.23
C LEU A 94 -9.50 4.45 11.94
N THR A 95 -8.49 4.27 11.08
CA THR A 95 -8.65 3.79 9.71
C THR A 95 -7.78 2.55 9.50
N ARG A 96 -8.30 1.59 8.76
CA ARG A 96 -7.53 0.55 8.11
C ARG A 96 -7.34 0.99 6.66
N THR A 97 -6.10 0.93 6.16
CA THR A 97 -5.81 1.23 4.77
C THR A 97 -5.48 -0.06 4.05
N GLU A 98 -6.18 -0.32 2.96
CA GLU A 98 -5.87 -1.41 2.04
C GLU A 98 -5.34 -0.82 0.73
N GLU A 99 -4.36 -1.50 0.16
CA GLU A 99 -3.72 -1.14 -1.09
C GLU A 99 -3.93 -2.26 -2.11
N ILE A 100 -4.27 -1.86 -3.34
CA ILE A 100 -4.18 -2.72 -4.52
C ILE A 100 -3.39 -1.92 -5.55
N SER A 101 -2.24 -2.45 -5.97
CA SER A 101 -1.41 -1.76 -6.95
C SER A 101 -0.85 -2.70 -8.02
N GLY A 102 -0.52 -2.11 -9.17
CA GLY A 102 0.20 -2.78 -10.24
C GLY A 102 1.38 -1.92 -10.66
N ALA A 103 2.55 -2.52 -10.81
CA ALA A 103 3.77 -1.80 -11.12
C ALA A 103 4.54 -2.42 -12.29
N TYR A 104 5.20 -1.58 -13.05
CA TYR A 104 6.32 -1.97 -13.87
C TYR A 104 7.59 -1.85 -13.04
N VAL A 105 8.37 -2.94 -12.99
CA VAL A 105 9.61 -3.02 -12.24
C VAL A 105 10.77 -3.11 -13.19
N ARG A 106 11.81 -2.31 -12.97
CA ARG A 106 13.08 -2.36 -13.68
C ARG A 106 14.19 -2.70 -12.72
N SER A 107 14.83 -3.87 -12.89
CA SER A 107 15.91 -4.36 -12.05
C SER A 107 17.27 -4.13 -12.70
N PHE A 108 18.29 -3.92 -11.85
CA PHE A 108 19.68 -3.74 -12.22
C PHE A 108 20.50 -4.78 -11.47
N THR A 109 20.89 -5.85 -12.17
CA THR A 109 21.57 -6.98 -11.52
C THR A 109 23.04 -6.66 -11.30
N TYR A 110 23.48 -6.76 -10.05
CA TYR A 110 24.89 -6.65 -9.67
C TYR A 110 25.25 -7.76 -8.68
N ARG A 111 25.71 -8.90 -9.21
CA ARG A 111 26.02 -10.11 -8.42
C ARG A 111 24.77 -10.57 -7.63
N LYS A 112 24.89 -10.57 -6.27
CA LYS A 112 23.80 -10.93 -5.35
C LYS A 112 22.87 -9.77 -4.99
N PHE A 113 23.22 -8.55 -5.39
CA PHE A 113 22.41 -7.35 -5.17
C PHE A 113 21.68 -6.99 -6.44
N ASN A 114 20.37 -6.90 -6.36
CA ASN A 114 19.49 -6.54 -7.45
C ASN A 114 18.70 -5.28 -7.09
N PRO A 115 19.30 -4.08 -7.19
CA PRO A 115 18.54 -2.85 -7.04
C PRO A 115 17.47 -2.77 -8.14
N PHE A 116 16.33 -2.18 -7.79
CA PHE A 116 15.24 -1.99 -8.74
C PHE A 116 14.48 -0.70 -8.49
N LEU A 117 13.79 -0.26 -9.53
CA LEU A 117 12.84 0.84 -9.50
C LEU A 117 11.49 0.33 -9.98
N GLU A 118 10.43 0.90 -9.44
CA GLU A 118 9.07 0.53 -9.77
C GLU A 118 8.15 1.74 -9.86
N ALA A 119 7.17 1.66 -10.72
CA ALA A 119 6.12 2.67 -10.82
C ALA A 119 4.85 2.08 -11.45
N GLY A 120 3.69 2.63 -11.07
CA GLY A 120 2.42 2.21 -11.64
C GLY A 120 1.18 2.79 -10.96
N PRO A 121 0.00 2.37 -11.37
CA PRO A 121 -1.25 2.78 -10.74
C PRO A 121 -1.49 2.03 -9.43
N ALA A 122 -2.17 2.70 -8.51
CA ALA A 122 -2.62 2.12 -7.25
C ALA A 122 -4.03 2.61 -6.87
N GLY A 123 -4.74 1.78 -6.12
CA GLY A 123 -5.97 2.11 -5.43
C GLY A 123 -5.75 1.98 -3.93
N LEU A 124 -6.03 3.05 -3.19
CA LEU A 124 -5.98 3.09 -1.74
C LEU A 124 -7.40 3.11 -1.21
N ILE A 125 -7.73 2.14 -0.36
CA ILE A 125 -9.05 1.98 0.24
C ILE A 125 -8.93 2.30 1.73
N PHE A 126 -9.52 3.41 2.14
CA PHE A 126 -9.55 3.85 3.53
C PHE A 126 -10.85 3.38 4.18
N LEU A 127 -10.73 2.43 5.12
CA LEU A 127 -11.87 1.86 5.85
C LEU A 127 -11.87 2.42 7.28
N PRO A 128 -12.81 3.33 7.60
CA PRO A 128 -12.94 3.82 8.96
C PRO A 128 -13.47 2.71 9.89
N ILE A 129 -12.73 2.46 10.99
CA ILE A 129 -13.12 1.47 12.02
C ILE A 129 -13.86 2.15 13.14
N ARG A 130 -13.37 3.32 13.58
CA ARG A 130 -13.92 4.10 14.68
C ARG A 130 -13.64 5.57 14.44
N ASN A 131 -14.62 6.39 14.76
CA ASN A 131 -14.43 7.82 14.89
C ASN A 131 -14.52 8.26 16.35
N SER A 132 -13.81 9.30 16.71
CA SER A 132 -13.81 9.91 18.03
C SER A 132 -13.34 11.37 17.91
N GLY A 133 -13.59 12.17 18.93
CA GLY A 133 -13.18 13.58 18.93
C GLY A 133 -14.22 14.46 19.60
N THR A 134 -14.14 15.75 19.37
CA THR A 134 -15.12 16.72 19.89
C THR A 134 -16.44 16.68 19.12
N THR A 135 -16.41 16.18 17.88
CA THR A 135 -17.58 16.05 17.00
C THR A 135 -17.64 14.64 16.43
N SER A 136 -18.78 13.98 16.61
CA SER A 136 -19.07 12.68 15.97
C SER A 136 -19.66 12.92 14.59
N ILE A 137 -19.09 12.28 13.57
CA ILE A 137 -19.51 12.39 12.18
C ILE A 137 -19.72 10.99 11.59
N ASP A 138 -20.59 10.88 10.60
CA ASP A 138 -20.80 9.61 9.86
C ASP A 138 -19.70 9.48 8.78
N VAL A 139 -18.61 8.79 9.13
CA VAL A 139 -17.49 8.55 8.22
C VAL A 139 -17.76 7.33 7.34
N LYS A 140 -17.53 7.47 6.03
CA LYS A 140 -17.75 6.41 5.05
C LYS A 140 -16.41 5.91 4.50
N GLN A 141 -16.41 4.65 4.07
CA GLN A 141 -15.29 4.11 3.30
C GLN A 141 -15.03 4.97 2.07
N GLN A 142 -13.76 5.19 1.78
CA GLN A 142 -13.35 5.95 0.61
C GLN A 142 -12.22 5.25 -0.13
N THR A 143 -12.40 5.11 -1.45
CA THR A 143 -11.35 4.64 -2.34
C THR A 143 -10.76 5.82 -3.11
N THR A 144 -9.43 5.89 -3.17
CA THR A 144 -8.71 6.95 -3.87
C THR A 144 -7.72 6.33 -4.83
N VAL A 145 -7.69 6.84 -6.05
CA VAL A 145 -6.67 6.46 -7.04
C VAL A 145 -5.37 7.19 -6.69
N ALA A 146 -4.27 6.46 -6.78
CA ALA A 146 -2.93 6.94 -6.52
C ALA A 146 -1.98 6.56 -7.65
N PHE A 147 -0.89 7.28 -7.75
CA PHE A 147 0.27 6.88 -8.52
C PHE A 147 1.32 6.34 -7.54
N MET A 148 1.69 5.07 -7.72
CA MET A 148 2.74 4.43 -6.94
C MET A 148 4.08 4.58 -7.66
N TYR A 149 5.12 4.84 -6.89
CA TYR A 149 6.50 4.86 -7.34
C TYR A 149 7.39 4.36 -6.19
N GLY A 150 8.51 3.78 -6.53
CA GLY A 150 9.40 3.26 -5.50
C GLY A 150 10.68 2.70 -6.05
N GLY A 151 11.41 2.11 -5.15
CA GLY A 151 12.61 1.37 -5.46
C GLY A 151 13.12 0.64 -4.23
N GLY A 152 13.95 -0.35 -4.49
CA GLY A 152 14.46 -1.19 -3.46
C GLY A 152 15.69 -1.97 -3.88
N VAL A 153 16.07 -2.89 -3.02
CA VAL A 153 17.16 -3.83 -3.26
C VAL A 153 16.66 -5.22 -2.89
N ALA A 154 16.82 -6.17 -3.78
CA ALA A 154 16.71 -7.59 -3.50
C ALA A 154 18.12 -8.16 -3.30
N TYR A 155 18.31 -8.89 -2.20
CA TYR A 155 19.53 -9.60 -1.89
C TYR A 155 19.32 -11.09 -1.98
N GLU A 156 20.00 -11.74 -2.92
CA GLU A 156 19.91 -13.18 -3.15
C GLU A 156 20.58 -13.97 -2.03
N ILE A 157 19.77 -14.68 -1.23
CA ILE A 157 20.25 -15.61 -0.20
C ILE A 157 20.52 -16.97 -0.83
N SER A 158 19.63 -17.40 -1.71
CA SER A 158 19.71 -18.66 -2.44
C SER A 158 19.06 -18.51 -3.82
N PRO A 159 19.27 -19.44 -4.75
CA PRO A 159 18.61 -19.38 -6.08
C PRO A 159 17.09 -19.27 -6.06
N SER A 160 16.44 -19.61 -4.93
CA SER A 160 14.99 -19.57 -4.79
C SER A 160 14.49 -18.52 -3.80
N PHE A 161 15.39 -17.82 -3.07
CA PHE A 161 14.98 -16.88 -2.02
C PHE A 161 15.80 -15.60 -2.02
N ASP A 162 15.09 -14.47 -1.98
CA ASP A 162 15.65 -13.13 -1.78
C ASP A 162 15.09 -12.48 -0.50
N ILE A 163 15.92 -11.67 0.15
CA ILE A 163 15.41 -10.62 1.05
C ILE A 163 15.23 -9.36 0.22
N ARG A 164 14.08 -8.69 0.39
CA ARG A 164 13.78 -7.41 -0.25
C ARG A 164 13.61 -6.33 0.79
N ALA A 165 14.23 -5.20 0.54
CA ALA A 165 13.98 -3.95 1.24
C ALA A 165 13.57 -2.91 0.20
N GLU A 166 12.42 -2.28 0.40
CA GLU A 166 11.82 -1.36 -0.57
C GLU A 166 11.38 -0.08 0.13
N TYR A 167 11.33 0.99 -0.62
CA TYR A 167 10.73 2.25 -0.20
C TYR A 167 9.77 2.70 -1.29
N ARG A 168 8.48 2.66 -0.98
CA ARG A 168 7.41 3.01 -1.91
C ARG A 168 6.77 4.32 -1.52
N GLY A 169 6.29 5.05 -2.50
CA GLY A 169 5.54 6.28 -2.35
C GLY A 169 4.24 6.23 -3.12
N PHE A 170 3.16 6.75 -2.54
CA PHE A 170 1.86 6.89 -3.19
C PHE A 170 1.48 8.36 -3.27
N TYR A 171 1.38 8.89 -4.47
CA TYR A 171 0.87 10.23 -4.70
C TYR A 171 -0.63 10.16 -4.89
N SER A 172 -1.39 10.68 -3.92
CA SER A 172 -2.84 10.51 -3.82
C SER A 172 -3.53 11.76 -3.28
N LYS A 173 -4.85 11.83 -3.43
CA LYS A 173 -5.66 12.85 -2.76
C LYS A 173 -5.91 12.45 -1.31
N VAL A 174 -5.90 13.45 -0.41
CA VAL A 174 -6.28 13.27 1.00
C VAL A 174 -7.73 12.80 1.07
N PRO A 175 -8.04 11.71 1.80
CA PRO A 175 -9.41 11.23 1.95
C PRO A 175 -10.24 12.21 2.81
N ASN A 176 -11.50 12.41 2.46
CA ASN A 176 -12.47 13.22 3.21
C ASN A 176 -13.58 12.37 3.86
N PHE A 177 -13.52 11.04 3.71
CA PHE A 177 -14.47 10.08 4.27
C PHE A 177 -15.95 10.36 3.95
N GLY A 178 -16.21 10.95 2.77
CA GLY A 178 -17.56 11.32 2.35
C GLY A 178 -18.10 12.59 3.01
N GLN A 179 -17.27 13.28 3.80
CA GLN A 179 -17.63 14.55 4.47
C GLN A 179 -17.28 15.72 3.55
N GLY A 180 -18.14 15.99 2.60
CA GLY A 180 -18.10 17.15 1.71
C GLY A 180 -19.19 18.17 2.08
N SER A 181 -19.36 19.17 1.24
CA SER A 181 -20.23 20.35 1.40
C SER A 181 -21.71 20.03 1.70
N GLY A 182 -22.04 19.80 2.97
CA GLY A 182 -23.43 19.79 3.46
C GLY A 182 -23.64 20.92 4.45
N ALA A 183 -24.82 21.54 4.48
CA ALA A 183 -25.12 22.71 5.28
C ALA A 183 -24.95 22.54 6.81
N ASN A 184 -24.84 21.30 7.30
CA ASN A 184 -24.65 20.93 8.71
C ASN A 184 -23.52 19.93 8.95
N ALA A 185 -22.66 19.67 7.97
CA ALA A 185 -21.57 18.70 8.08
C ALA A 185 -20.23 19.39 8.27
N VAL A 186 -19.38 18.82 9.13
CA VAL A 186 -17.97 19.25 9.24
C VAL A 186 -17.28 18.91 7.92
N ASN A 187 -16.86 19.90 7.16
CA ASN A 187 -16.19 19.69 5.89
C ASN A 187 -14.74 19.25 6.11
N LEU A 188 -14.40 18.00 5.78
CA LEU A 188 -13.04 17.44 5.87
C LEU A 188 -12.27 17.54 4.55
N THR A 189 -12.83 18.17 3.52
CA THR A 189 -12.22 18.24 2.20
C THR A 189 -11.04 19.20 2.17
N THR A 190 -9.85 18.67 1.95
CA THR A 190 -8.62 19.47 1.81
C THR A 190 -8.33 19.81 0.34
N SER A 191 -8.87 19.06 -0.62
CA SER A 191 -8.57 19.13 -2.06
C SER A 191 -7.06 19.05 -2.39
N LYS A 192 -6.24 18.62 -1.44
CA LYS A 192 -4.79 18.51 -1.59
C LYS A 192 -4.38 17.11 -2.02
N TRP A 193 -3.31 17.06 -2.81
CA TRP A 193 -2.55 15.86 -3.08
C TRP A 193 -1.41 15.76 -2.07
N TYR A 194 -1.05 14.54 -1.66
CA TYR A 194 0.04 14.29 -0.72
C TYR A 194 0.74 12.99 -1.06
N ASN A 195 1.94 12.81 -0.53
CA ASN A 195 2.67 11.56 -0.63
C ASN A 195 2.48 10.75 0.64
N ILE A 196 2.13 9.49 0.47
CA ILE A 196 2.19 8.47 1.53
C ILE A 196 3.47 7.70 1.29
N TYR A 197 4.25 7.47 2.34
CA TYR A 197 5.50 6.73 2.26
C TYR A 197 5.36 5.38 2.93
N GLU A 198 5.88 4.36 2.30
CA GLU A 198 5.75 2.97 2.73
C GLU A 198 7.08 2.24 2.63
N PRO A 199 7.92 2.29 3.68
CA PRO A 199 9.05 1.38 3.82
C PRO A 199 8.58 -0.06 4.01
N THR A 200 9.19 -1.01 3.30
CA THR A 200 8.88 -2.43 3.35
C THR A 200 10.13 -3.27 3.55
N ILE A 201 9.97 -4.40 4.20
CA ILE A 201 10.99 -5.45 4.28
C ILE A 201 10.31 -6.82 4.24
N GLY A 202 10.84 -7.73 3.43
CA GLY A 202 10.22 -9.04 3.24
C GLY A 202 11.13 -10.05 2.59
N VAL A 203 10.51 -11.20 2.29
CA VAL A 203 11.14 -12.34 1.62
C VAL A 203 10.39 -12.65 0.36
N ALA A 204 11.11 -12.90 -0.73
CA ALA A 204 10.57 -13.35 -2.01
C ALA A 204 11.01 -14.79 -2.30
N TYR A 205 10.11 -15.55 -2.89
CA TYR A 205 10.35 -16.91 -3.38
C TYR A 205 10.19 -16.95 -4.89
N HIS A 206 11.22 -17.45 -5.57
CA HIS A 206 11.26 -17.61 -7.04
C HIS A 206 10.88 -19.03 -7.45
N PHE A 207 10.02 -19.18 -8.49
CA PHE A 207 9.55 -20.46 -9.02
C PHE A 207 9.26 -20.44 -10.53
#